data_e2bf5d39a6f3d14fa497a312d58a0733
#
_entry.id   e2bf5d39a6f3d14fa497a312d58a0733
#
_cell.length_a   1.000
_cell.length_b   1.000
_cell.length_c   1.000
_cell.angle_alpha   90.00
_cell.angle_beta   90.00
_cell.angle_gamma   90.00
#
_symmetry.space_group_name_H-M   'P 1'
#
loop_
_entity.id
_entity.type
_entity.pdbx_description
1 polymer ?
#
loop_
_entity_poly.entity_id
_entity_poly.type
_entity_poly.pdbx_seq_one_letter_code
_entity_poly.pdbx_strand_id
1 'polypeptide(L)'
;FEIPRIHAHLYKRIPVKSGLGGGSADGAYMIRLLDERFRLNMGNAEMERYAAKLGADCPFFISAETSYATGIGNILEPADNEYGNLHGYWIAIVRPDIAVSTAEAYKEIVPRKPEKNCRMIVRQPIETWRDELSNDFEGPVFRQHPELEAIKRQLYSLGAVYAQMSGSGSAIYGLFTEQPQNIGKTFEGSFTAVMSL
;
A
#
# COMPACT_ATOMS: atom_id res chain seq x y z
N PHE A 1 -13.69 16.67 21.68
CA PHE A 1 -13.04 17.98 21.50
C PHE A 1 -14.02 18.98 20.90
N GLU A 2 -14.01 20.21 21.39
CA GLU A 2 -14.74 21.30 20.80
C GLU A 2 -13.83 21.99 19.76
N ILE A 3 -14.14 21.80 18.49
CA ILE A 3 -13.44 22.48 17.39
C ILE A 3 -14.42 23.36 16.62
N PRO A 4 -13.99 24.55 16.16
CA PRO A 4 -14.86 25.42 15.38
C PRO A 4 -15.18 24.79 14.02
N ARG A 5 -16.18 25.37 13.33
CA ARG A 5 -16.44 25.00 11.94
C ARG A 5 -15.21 25.30 11.08
N ILE A 6 -14.81 24.32 10.29
CA ILE A 6 -13.67 24.44 9.39
C ILE A 6 -14.11 24.34 7.93
N HIS A 7 -13.30 24.89 7.04
CA HIS A 7 -13.36 24.64 5.61
C HIS A 7 -12.06 23.92 5.20
N ALA A 8 -12.19 22.77 4.57
CA ALA A 8 -11.05 21.99 4.09
C ALA A 8 -11.08 21.89 2.56
N HIS A 9 -9.91 22.05 1.93
CA HIS A 9 -9.73 21.81 0.51
C HIS A 9 -8.77 20.63 0.34
N LEU A 10 -9.25 19.55 -0.31
CA LEU A 10 -8.45 18.37 -0.55
C LEU A 10 -7.99 18.34 -2.01
N TYR A 11 -6.68 18.40 -2.23
CA TYR A 11 -6.07 18.21 -3.55
C TYR A 11 -5.49 16.80 -3.66
N LYS A 12 -6.20 15.91 -4.36
CA LYS A 12 -5.82 14.50 -4.52
C LYS A 12 -4.71 14.34 -5.54
N ARG A 13 -3.54 13.85 -5.09
CA ARG A 13 -2.42 13.48 -5.95
C ARG A 13 -2.30 11.96 -6.11
N ILE A 14 -2.65 11.20 -5.08
CA ILE A 14 -2.73 9.74 -5.16
C ILE A 14 -4.06 9.37 -5.79
N PRO A 15 -4.08 8.59 -6.88
CA PRO A 15 -5.31 8.18 -7.53
C PRO A 15 -6.25 7.41 -6.58
N VAL A 16 -7.54 7.67 -6.69
CA VAL A 16 -8.54 6.92 -5.92
C VAL A 16 -8.68 5.49 -6.45
N LYS A 17 -9.11 4.56 -5.60
CA LYS A 17 -9.28 3.14 -5.93
C LYS A 17 -8.02 2.53 -6.55
N SER A 18 -6.87 2.84 -5.95
CA SER A 18 -5.56 2.40 -6.44
C SER A 18 -4.94 1.26 -5.62
N GLY A 19 -5.49 0.91 -4.47
CA GLY A 19 -4.85 -0.01 -3.52
C GLY A 19 -3.70 0.62 -2.70
N LEU A 20 -3.47 1.94 -2.85
CA LEU A 20 -2.36 2.65 -2.18
C LEU A 20 -2.76 3.30 -0.85
N GLY A 21 -3.93 3.02 -0.33
CA GLY A 21 -4.39 3.58 0.95
C GLY A 21 -4.61 5.11 0.96
N GLY A 22 -4.63 5.78 -0.21
CA GLY A 22 -4.67 7.23 -0.30
C GLY A 22 -5.85 7.90 0.41
N GLY A 23 -7.04 7.26 0.43
CA GLY A 23 -8.20 7.77 1.19
C GLY A 23 -8.01 7.62 2.69
N SER A 24 -7.41 6.51 3.14
CA SER A 24 -7.09 6.27 4.55
C SER A 24 -6.02 7.23 5.06
N ALA A 25 -5.01 7.51 4.22
CA ALA A 25 -4.02 8.55 4.49
C ALA A 25 -4.65 9.92 4.65
N ASP A 26 -5.56 10.34 3.73
CA ASP A 26 -6.25 11.62 3.85
C ASP A 26 -6.97 11.77 5.19
N GLY A 27 -7.70 10.72 5.63
CA GLY A 27 -8.40 10.71 6.91
C GLY A 27 -7.45 10.83 8.10
N ALA A 28 -6.38 10.05 8.13
CA ALA A 28 -5.39 10.07 9.20
C ALA A 28 -4.64 11.41 9.28
N TYR A 29 -4.20 11.93 8.14
CA TYR A 29 -3.53 13.23 8.09
C TYR A 29 -4.46 14.39 8.44
N MET A 30 -5.76 14.27 8.16
CA MET A 30 -6.74 15.25 8.64
C MET A 30 -6.81 15.26 10.18
N ILE A 31 -6.80 14.11 10.83
CA ILE A 31 -6.76 14.01 12.30
C ILE A 31 -5.50 14.70 12.85
N ARG A 32 -4.32 14.39 12.28
CA ARG A 32 -3.05 15.01 12.67
C ARG A 32 -3.08 16.53 12.47
N LEU A 33 -3.61 16.99 11.33
CA LEU A 33 -3.74 18.42 11.03
C LEU A 33 -4.64 19.14 12.03
N LEU A 34 -5.75 18.53 12.44
CA LEU A 34 -6.66 19.09 13.44
C LEU A 34 -6.01 19.13 14.82
N ASP A 35 -5.30 18.06 15.20
CA ASP A 35 -4.53 18.06 16.46
C ASP A 35 -3.53 19.19 16.52
N GLU A 36 -2.70 19.33 15.49
CA GLU A 36 -1.69 20.38 15.38
C GLU A 36 -2.34 21.77 15.36
N ARG A 37 -3.36 21.98 14.51
CA ARG A 37 -4.00 23.28 14.29
C ARG A 37 -4.71 23.81 15.51
N PHE A 38 -5.34 22.92 16.29
CA PHE A 38 -6.14 23.28 17.46
C PHE A 38 -5.48 22.92 18.80
N ARG A 39 -4.23 22.40 18.75
CA ARG A 39 -3.44 22.01 19.93
C ARG A 39 -4.23 21.08 20.86
N LEU A 40 -4.85 20.05 20.28
CA LEU A 40 -5.69 19.12 21.04
C LEU A 40 -4.85 18.21 21.95
N ASN A 41 -3.53 18.16 21.71
CA ASN A 41 -2.54 17.38 22.44
C ASN A 41 -2.88 15.86 22.50
N MET A 42 -3.37 15.32 21.40
CA MET A 42 -3.63 13.89 21.28
C MET A 42 -2.31 13.13 21.09
N GLY A 43 -2.12 12.06 21.85
CA GLY A 43 -1.05 11.10 21.56
C GLY A 43 -1.42 10.18 20.38
N ASN A 44 -0.41 9.51 19.78
CA ASN A 44 -0.64 8.62 18.64
C ASN A 44 -1.74 7.59 18.90
N ALA A 45 -1.74 6.93 20.07
CA ALA A 45 -2.76 5.95 20.43
C ALA A 45 -4.19 6.52 20.46
N GLU A 46 -4.35 7.79 20.80
CA GLU A 46 -5.65 8.44 20.76
C GLU A 46 -6.05 8.79 19.33
N MET A 47 -5.14 9.32 18.52
CA MET A 47 -5.36 9.59 17.10
C MET A 47 -5.70 8.30 16.34
N GLU A 48 -5.01 7.19 16.61
CA GLU A 48 -5.29 5.87 16.03
C GLU A 48 -6.70 5.37 16.37
N ARG A 49 -7.19 5.60 17.61
CA ARG A 49 -8.57 5.26 18.00
C ARG A 49 -9.60 6.06 17.20
N TYR A 50 -9.33 7.33 16.89
CA TYR A 50 -10.19 8.12 16.01
C TYR A 50 -10.10 7.65 14.57
N ALA A 51 -8.88 7.39 14.08
CA ALA A 51 -8.62 6.90 12.74
C ALA A 51 -9.32 5.55 12.46
N ALA A 52 -9.31 4.63 13.43
CA ALA A 52 -9.98 3.34 13.31
C ALA A 52 -11.50 3.44 13.08
N LYS A 53 -12.14 4.56 13.49
CA LYS A 53 -13.56 4.82 13.21
C LYS A 53 -13.82 5.22 11.76
N LEU A 54 -12.80 5.69 11.04
CA LEU A 54 -12.88 6.08 9.63
C LEU A 54 -12.66 4.88 8.71
N GLY A 55 -11.77 3.96 9.10
CA GLY A 55 -11.46 2.76 8.33
C GLY A 55 -10.33 1.95 8.94
N ALA A 56 -10.26 0.67 8.60
CA ALA A 56 -9.29 -0.28 9.16
C ALA A 56 -7.83 0.14 8.87
N ASP A 57 -7.56 0.70 7.70
CA ASP A 57 -6.21 1.10 7.28
C ASP A 57 -5.78 2.49 7.81
N CYS A 58 -6.76 3.30 8.33
CA CYS A 58 -6.44 4.66 8.75
C CYS A 58 -5.45 4.75 9.93
N PRO A 59 -5.48 3.86 10.94
CA PRO A 59 -4.51 3.90 12.04
C PRO A 59 -3.06 3.82 11.59
N PHE A 60 -2.76 3.03 10.55
CA PHE A 60 -1.41 2.92 10.00
C PHE A 60 -0.80 4.28 9.63
N PHE A 61 -1.60 5.18 9.06
CA PHE A 61 -1.12 6.49 8.59
C PHE A 61 -0.94 7.53 9.70
N ILE A 62 -1.26 7.20 10.94
CA ILE A 62 -0.97 8.09 12.09
C ILE A 62 0.53 8.10 12.37
N SER A 63 1.17 6.94 12.52
CA SER A 63 2.63 6.83 12.67
C SER A 63 3.34 6.69 11.32
N ALA A 64 2.71 6.03 10.35
CA ALA A 64 3.26 5.68 9.03
C ALA A 64 4.58 4.89 9.13
N GLU A 65 4.72 4.06 10.15
CA GLU A 65 5.88 3.20 10.37
C GLU A 65 5.64 1.81 9.79
N THR A 66 6.70 1.17 9.30
CA THR A 66 6.62 -0.21 8.80
C THR A 66 6.04 -1.11 9.87
N SER A 67 4.96 -1.79 9.54
CA SER A 67 4.21 -2.59 10.52
C SER A 67 3.67 -3.87 9.92
N TYR A 68 3.54 -4.88 10.76
CA TYR A 68 2.80 -6.09 10.44
C TYR A 68 1.35 -5.94 10.92
N ALA A 69 0.42 -6.02 9.98
CA ALA A 69 -1.00 -5.88 10.29
C ALA A 69 -1.68 -7.24 10.45
N THR A 70 -2.52 -7.37 11.48
CA THR A 70 -3.36 -8.55 11.74
C THR A 70 -4.82 -8.15 11.92
N GLY A 71 -5.69 -9.14 12.20
CA GLY A 71 -7.13 -8.92 12.28
C GLY A 71 -7.71 -8.57 10.90
N ILE A 72 -8.42 -7.46 10.82
CA ILE A 72 -8.91 -6.89 9.55
C ILE A 72 -7.96 -5.83 8.97
N GLY A 73 -6.67 -5.84 9.38
CA GLY A 73 -5.66 -4.83 9.03
C GLY A 73 -5.52 -3.70 10.05
N ASN A 74 -6.21 -3.79 11.18
CA ASN A 74 -6.32 -2.71 12.18
C ASN A 74 -5.46 -2.95 13.45
N ILE A 75 -4.87 -4.13 13.60
CA ILE A 75 -3.93 -4.44 14.70
C ILE A 75 -2.53 -4.36 14.10
N LEU A 76 -1.81 -3.30 14.46
CA LEU A 76 -0.49 -3.00 13.93
C LEU A 76 0.58 -3.39 14.96
N GLU A 77 1.53 -4.18 14.53
CA GLU A 77 2.74 -4.49 15.27
C GLU A 77 3.91 -3.86 14.51
N PRO A 78 4.65 -2.91 15.12
CA PRO A 78 5.81 -2.30 14.47
C PRO A 78 6.77 -3.40 13.98
N ALA A 79 7.25 -3.23 12.77
CA ALA A 79 8.27 -4.11 12.22
C ALA A 79 9.60 -3.82 12.94
N ASP A 80 10.28 -4.86 13.43
CA ASP A 80 11.64 -4.74 13.91
C ASP A 80 12.63 -4.60 12.73
N ASN A 81 13.87 -4.27 13.02
CA ASN A 81 14.92 -4.08 12.01
C ASN A 81 15.29 -5.37 11.24
N GLU A 82 14.67 -6.50 11.58
CA GLU A 82 14.86 -7.79 10.90
C GLU A 82 13.92 -8.01 9.72
N TYR A 83 12.89 -7.16 9.57
CA TYR A 83 12.00 -7.22 8.40
C TYR A 83 12.68 -6.54 7.22
N GLY A 84 13.06 -7.32 6.22
CA GLY A 84 13.54 -6.94 4.90
C GLY A 84 14.02 -5.50 4.79
N ASN A 85 15.30 -5.27 5.07
CA ASN A 85 15.85 -3.93 4.91
C ASN A 85 15.85 -3.57 3.42
N LEU A 86 14.88 -2.74 3.02
CA LEU A 86 14.76 -2.22 1.65
C LEU A 86 15.57 -0.93 1.45
N HIS A 87 16.36 -0.52 2.43
CA HIS A 87 17.21 0.66 2.29
C HIS A 87 18.18 0.49 1.11
N GLY A 88 18.19 1.47 0.22
CA GLY A 88 18.99 1.44 -1.00
C GLY A 88 18.29 0.80 -2.20
N TYR A 89 17.12 0.22 -2.01
CA TYR A 89 16.28 -0.19 -3.13
C TYR A 89 15.49 0.99 -3.69
N TRP A 90 14.96 0.79 -4.89
CA TRP A 90 14.03 1.69 -5.55
C TRP A 90 12.67 1.02 -5.68
N ILE A 91 11.61 1.80 -5.53
CA ILE A 91 10.26 1.36 -5.84
C ILE A 91 9.72 2.11 -7.05
N ALA A 92 9.17 1.36 -8.01
CA ALA A 92 8.35 1.92 -9.08
C ALA A 92 6.90 1.50 -8.85
N ILE A 93 5.99 2.46 -8.92
CA ILE A 93 4.55 2.25 -8.80
C ILE A 93 3.92 2.56 -10.15
N VAL A 94 3.05 1.67 -10.62
CA VAL A 94 2.27 1.83 -11.85
C VAL A 94 0.79 1.59 -11.52
N ARG A 95 -0.04 2.59 -11.75
CA ARG A 95 -1.49 2.48 -11.60
C ARG A 95 -2.15 2.83 -12.93
N PRO A 96 -2.63 1.84 -13.69
CA PRO A 96 -3.38 2.08 -14.93
C PRO A 96 -4.76 2.66 -14.60
N ASP A 97 -5.45 3.21 -15.60
CA ASP A 97 -6.81 3.72 -15.41
C ASP A 97 -7.85 2.58 -15.39
N ILE A 98 -7.62 1.62 -14.49
CA ILE A 98 -8.49 0.48 -14.20
C ILE A 98 -8.97 0.63 -12.76
N ALA A 99 -10.28 0.62 -12.57
CA ALA A 99 -10.89 0.65 -11.24
C ALA A 99 -11.23 -0.77 -10.79
N VAL A 100 -10.58 -1.25 -9.74
CA VAL A 100 -10.91 -2.54 -9.11
C VAL A 100 -11.86 -2.28 -7.94
N SER A 101 -12.95 -3.03 -7.89
CA SER A 101 -13.87 -3.02 -6.75
C SER A 101 -13.31 -3.90 -5.63
N THR A 102 -12.89 -3.28 -4.53
CA THR A 102 -12.42 -4.01 -3.34
C THR A 102 -13.46 -5.02 -2.85
N ALA A 103 -14.75 -4.65 -2.87
CA ALA A 103 -15.83 -5.53 -2.42
C ALA A 103 -15.98 -6.77 -3.34
N GLU A 104 -15.77 -6.62 -4.64
CA GLU A 104 -15.81 -7.74 -5.59
C GLU A 104 -14.56 -8.63 -5.45
N ALA A 105 -13.38 -8.02 -5.30
CA ALA A 105 -12.15 -8.76 -5.06
C ALA A 105 -12.25 -9.64 -3.80
N TYR A 106 -12.82 -9.13 -2.71
CA TYR A 106 -13.05 -9.92 -1.48
C TYR A 106 -14.00 -11.10 -1.68
N LYS A 107 -15.03 -11.00 -2.54
CA LYS A 107 -15.99 -12.10 -2.76
C LYS A 107 -15.35 -13.34 -3.38
N GLU A 108 -14.29 -13.17 -4.13
CA GLU A 108 -13.60 -14.27 -4.82
C GLU A 108 -12.43 -14.85 -4.01
N ILE A 109 -12.09 -14.25 -2.87
CA ILE A 109 -11.04 -14.75 -1.99
C ILE A 109 -11.54 -15.99 -1.26
N VAL A 110 -10.75 -17.06 -1.36
CA VAL A 110 -10.92 -18.25 -0.53
C VAL A 110 -9.81 -18.23 0.52
N PRO A 111 -10.12 -17.87 1.78
CA PRO A 111 -9.13 -17.78 2.83
C PRO A 111 -8.40 -19.11 3.03
N ARG A 112 -7.08 -19.07 3.03
CA ARG A 112 -6.22 -20.24 3.29
C ARG A 112 -5.17 -19.87 4.32
N LYS A 113 -4.84 -20.81 5.18
CA LYS A 113 -3.69 -20.62 6.07
C LYS A 113 -2.41 -20.88 5.25
N PRO A 114 -1.52 -19.90 5.11
CA PRO A 114 -0.28 -20.11 4.36
C PRO A 114 0.65 -21.06 5.13
N GLU A 115 1.49 -21.81 4.42
CA GLU A 115 2.53 -22.63 5.04
C GLU A 115 3.58 -21.79 5.75
N LYS A 116 3.98 -20.68 5.15
CA LYS A 116 4.83 -19.66 5.73
C LYS A 116 4.05 -18.36 5.85
N ASN A 117 4.12 -17.69 7.01
CA ASN A 117 3.55 -16.35 7.12
C ASN A 117 4.48 -15.32 6.49
N CYS A 118 3.93 -14.18 6.09
CA CYS A 118 4.70 -13.13 5.42
C CYS A 118 5.85 -12.58 6.29
N ARG A 119 5.75 -12.60 7.63
CA ARG A 119 6.87 -12.25 8.54
C ARG A 119 8.11 -13.10 8.32
N MET A 120 7.91 -14.39 8.05
CA MET A 120 9.04 -15.31 7.80
C MET A 120 9.64 -15.05 6.41
N ILE A 121 8.79 -14.75 5.41
CA ILE A 121 9.22 -14.55 4.03
C ILE A 121 10.00 -13.24 3.90
N VAL A 122 9.50 -12.14 4.48
CA VAL A 122 10.15 -10.83 4.35
C VAL A 122 11.51 -10.71 5.07
N ARG A 123 11.85 -11.69 5.93
CA ARG A 123 13.18 -11.82 6.54
C ARG A 123 14.19 -12.54 5.66
N GLN A 124 13.73 -13.16 4.59
CA GLN A 124 14.59 -13.85 3.64
C GLN A 124 15.14 -12.86 2.58
N PRO A 125 16.16 -13.23 1.82
CA PRO A 125 16.63 -12.42 0.70
C PRO A 125 15.47 -12.08 -0.26
N ILE A 126 15.43 -10.85 -0.74
CA ILE A 126 14.33 -10.34 -1.57
C ILE A 126 14.11 -11.16 -2.85
N GLU A 127 15.17 -11.79 -3.35
CA GLU A 127 15.12 -12.66 -4.54
C GLU A 127 14.18 -13.85 -4.36
N THR A 128 13.98 -14.30 -3.11
CA THR A 128 13.08 -15.42 -2.78
C THR A 128 11.60 -14.99 -2.72
N TRP A 129 11.33 -13.69 -2.57
CA TRP A 129 9.98 -13.19 -2.38
C TRP A 129 9.08 -13.45 -3.58
N ARG A 130 9.66 -13.48 -4.78
CA ARG A 130 8.91 -13.73 -6.02
C ARG A 130 8.09 -15.01 -5.97
N ASP A 131 8.64 -16.06 -5.36
CA ASP A 131 8.05 -17.39 -5.34
C ASP A 131 7.24 -17.67 -4.06
N GLU A 132 7.48 -16.90 -2.99
CA GLU A 132 6.92 -17.17 -1.66
C GLU A 132 5.94 -16.09 -1.18
N LEU A 133 6.17 -14.81 -1.49
CA LEU A 133 5.32 -13.71 -1.04
C LEU A 133 4.29 -13.38 -2.10
N SER A 134 3.04 -13.72 -1.83
CA SER A 134 1.92 -13.51 -2.77
C SER A 134 0.86 -12.59 -2.17
N ASN A 135 0.13 -11.91 -3.04
CA ASN A 135 -1.10 -11.19 -2.71
C ASN A 135 -2.30 -12.02 -3.18
N ASP A 136 -3.12 -12.49 -2.24
CA ASP A 136 -4.27 -13.35 -2.54
C ASP A 136 -5.28 -12.70 -3.49
N PHE A 137 -5.32 -11.37 -3.58
CA PHE A 137 -6.16 -10.66 -4.54
C PHE A 137 -5.69 -10.79 -5.98
N GLU A 138 -4.40 -11.08 -6.24
CA GLU A 138 -3.88 -11.13 -7.61
C GLU A 138 -4.59 -12.17 -8.46
N GLY A 139 -4.82 -13.35 -7.93
CA GLY A 139 -5.49 -14.43 -8.68
C GLY A 139 -6.86 -14.02 -9.23
N PRO A 140 -7.80 -13.61 -8.39
CA PRO A 140 -9.12 -13.14 -8.83
C PRO A 140 -9.05 -11.90 -9.71
N VAL A 141 -8.28 -10.90 -9.30
CA VAL A 141 -8.21 -9.61 -9.99
C VAL A 141 -7.57 -9.75 -11.37
N PHE A 142 -6.50 -10.53 -11.51
CA PHE A 142 -5.83 -10.73 -12.79
C PHE A 142 -6.66 -11.55 -13.78
N ARG A 143 -7.55 -12.44 -13.30
CA ARG A 143 -8.52 -13.09 -14.19
C ARG A 143 -9.51 -12.11 -14.81
N GLN A 144 -9.93 -11.10 -14.05
CA GLN A 144 -10.86 -10.07 -14.54
C GLN A 144 -10.14 -8.96 -15.31
N HIS A 145 -8.89 -8.67 -14.94
CA HIS A 145 -8.07 -7.58 -15.47
C HIS A 145 -6.67 -8.09 -15.84
N PRO A 146 -6.53 -8.87 -16.93
CA PRO A 146 -5.24 -9.46 -17.33
C PRO A 146 -4.17 -8.42 -17.66
N GLU A 147 -4.56 -7.18 -17.91
CA GLU A 147 -3.66 -6.03 -18.12
C GLU A 147 -2.81 -5.76 -16.87
N LEU A 148 -3.36 -5.98 -15.67
CA LEU A 148 -2.62 -5.80 -14.41
C LEU A 148 -1.50 -6.84 -14.27
N GLU A 149 -1.77 -8.08 -14.64
CA GLU A 149 -0.75 -9.12 -14.68
C GLU A 149 0.34 -8.81 -15.72
N ALA A 150 -0.05 -8.25 -16.88
CA ALA A 150 0.91 -7.81 -17.89
C ALA A 150 1.84 -6.70 -17.36
N ILE A 151 1.32 -5.74 -16.58
CA ILE A 151 2.14 -4.71 -15.92
C ILE A 151 3.13 -5.36 -14.94
N LYS A 152 2.69 -6.31 -14.12
CA LYS A 152 3.58 -7.04 -13.20
C LYS A 152 4.71 -7.75 -13.95
N ARG A 153 4.40 -8.48 -15.02
CA ARG A 153 5.40 -9.13 -15.88
C ARG A 153 6.36 -8.13 -16.52
N GLN A 154 5.84 -6.99 -16.97
CA GLN A 154 6.66 -5.94 -17.56
C GLN A 154 7.62 -5.33 -16.54
N LEU A 155 7.22 -5.11 -15.28
CA LEU A 155 8.12 -4.65 -14.22
C LEU A 155 9.27 -5.62 -13.99
N TYR A 156 9.01 -6.94 -13.98
CA TYR A 156 10.07 -7.95 -13.93
C TYR A 156 10.99 -7.88 -15.16
N SER A 157 10.46 -7.69 -16.36
CA SER A 157 11.28 -7.56 -17.57
C SER A 157 12.15 -6.30 -17.59
N LEU A 158 11.76 -5.28 -16.83
CA LEU A 158 12.55 -4.06 -16.60
C LEU A 158 13.59 -4.20 -15.47
N GLY A 159 13.71 -5.38 -14.87
CA GLY A 159 14.71 -5.67 -13.85
C GLY A 159 14.22 -5.57 -12.42
N ALA A 160 12.92 -5.54 -12.18
CA ALA A 160 12.41 -5.64 -10.80
C ALA A 160 12.82 -6.99 -10.19
N VAL A 161 13.40 -6.95 -8.99
CA VAL A 161 13.73 -8.15 -8.21
C VAL A 161 12.47 -8.73 -7.57
N TYR A 162 11.49 -7.89 -7.30
CA TYR A 162 10.17 -8.26 -6.82
C TYR A 162 9.10 -7.31 -7.38
N ALA A 163 7.92 -7.84 -7.72
CA ALA A 163 6.78 -7.03 -8.12
C ALA A 163 5.48 -7.66 -7.63
N GLN A 164 4.53 -6.80 -7.20
CA GLN A 164 3.25 -7.26 -6.66
C GLN A 164 2.18 -6.18 -6.82
N MET A 165 0.91 -6.60 -6.83
CA MET A 165 -0.22 -5.70 -6.73
C MET A 165 -0.35 -5.17 -5.29
N SER A 166 -0.66 -3.90 -5.14
CA SER A 166 -0.88 -3.26 -3.84
C SER A 166 -2.33 -3.41 -3.39
N GLY A 167 -2.54 -4.08 -2.24
CA GLY A 167 -3.87 -4.31 -1.70
C GLY A 167 -4.79 -5.01 -2.70
N SER A 168 -6.02 -4.54 -2.88
CA SER A 168 -6.97 -5.04 -3.87
C SER A 168 -6.76 -4.47 -5.28
N GLY A 169 -5.72 -3.69 -5.50
CA GLY A 169 -5.40 -3.08 -6.79
C GLY A 169 -6.03 -1.69 -6.97
N SER A 170 -5.83 -1.11 -8.13
CA SER A 170 -5.18 -1.59 -9.36
C SER A 170 -3.66 -1.29 -9.43
N ALA A 171 -3.07 -0.59 -8.45
CA ALA A 171 -1.64 -0.29 -8.50
C ALA A 171 -0.80 -1.58 -8.39
N ILE A 172 0.20 -1.66 -9.25
CA ILE A 172 1.28 -2.66 -9.20
C ILE A 172 2.56 -1.93 -8.84
N TYR A 173 3.38 -2.51 -7.97
CA TYR A 173 4.70 -1.97 -7.68
C TYR A 173 5.79 -2.98 -8.00
N GLY A 174 6.98 -2.47 -8.29
CA GLY A 174 8.19 -3.26 -8.44
C GLY A 174 9.31 -2.68 -7.60
N LEU A 175 10.11 -3.56 -7.00
CA LEU A 175 11.33 -3.22 -6.26
C LEU A 175 12.54 -3.48 -7.13
N PHE A 176 13.50 -2.56 -7.11
CA PHE A 176 14.68 -2.58 -7.96
C PHE A 176 15.93 -2.30 -7.12
N THR A 177 17.05 -2.89 -7.47
CA THR A 177 18.37 -2.60 -6.86
C THR A 177 18.96 -1.29 -7.35
N GLU A 178 18.54 -0.82 -8.52
CA GLU A 178 18.97 0.44 -9.13
C GLU A 178 17.75 1.24 -9.60
N GLN A 179 17.92 2.55 -9.79
CA GLN A 179 16.82 3.40 -10.26
C GLN A 179 16.32 2.95 -11.64
N PRO A 180 15.09 2.46 -11.74
CA PRO A 180 14.53 2.02 -13.01
C PRO A 180 14.31 3.22 -13.95
N GLN A 181 14.71 3.06 -15.21
CA GLN A 181 14.59 4.10 -16.20
C GLN A 181 13.31 3.93 -17.03
N ASN A 182 12.81 5.05 -17.56
CA ASN A 182 11.72 5.09 -18.53
C ASN A 182 10.37 4.50 -18.06
N ILE A 183 10.13 4.33 -16.75
CA ILE A 183 8.87 3.80 -16.21
C ILE A 183 7.66 4.56 -16.78
N GLY A 184 7.67 5.90 -16.71
CA GLY A 184 6.57 6.70 -17.26
C GLY A 184 6.35 6.56 -18.75
N LYS A 185 7.42 6.34 -19.54
CA LYS A 185 7.32 6.10 -20.98
C LYS A 185 6.81 4.70 -21.30
N THR A 186 7.26 3.70 -20.53
CA THR A 186 6.86 2.31 -20.72
C THR A 186 5.39 2.08 -20.37
N PHE A 187 4.89 2.79 -19.37
CA PHE A 187 3.50 2.71 -18.91
C PHE A 187 2.72 4.00 -19.20
N GLU A 188 2.87 4.50 -20.43
CA GLU A 188 2.17 5.71 -20.88
C GLU A 188 0.64 5.59 -20.65
N GLY A 189 0.02 6.68 -20.21
CA GLY A 189 -1.40 6.69 -19.84
C GLY A 189 -1.71 6.19 -18.42
N SER A 190 -0.71 5.63 -17.71
CA SER A 190 -0.84 5.25 -16.30
C SER A 190 -0.28 6.31 -15.36
N PHE A 191 -0.82 6.40 -14.15
CA PHE A 191 -0.08 7.08 -13.07
C PHE A 191 1.17 6.28 -12.74
N THR A 192 2.31 6.95 -12.69
CA THR A 192 3.58 6.33 -12.33
C THR A 192 4.33 7.16 -11.31
N ALA A 193 5.04 6.49 -10.40
CA ALA A 193 5.96 7.12 -9.45
C ALA A 193 7.19 6.23 -9.27
N VAL A 194 8.36 6.86 -9.12
CA VAL A 194 9.62 6.17 -8.81
C VAL A 194 10.28 6.90 -7.65
N MET A 195 10.72 6.18 -6.62
CA MET A 195 11.41 6.75 -5.46
C MET A 195 12.39 5.75 -4.85
N SER A 196 13.41 6.27 -4.16
CA SER A 196 14.30 5.47 -3.31
C SER A 196 13.62 5.12 -1.99
N LEU A 197 13.94 3.96 -1.44
CA LEU A 197 13.49 3.47 -0.14
C LEU A 197 14.60 3.61 0.91
#